data_d0a64c397a8560237bb85df6a434c639
#
_entry.id   d0a64c397a8560237bb85df6a434c639
#
_cell.length_a   1.000
_cell.length_b   1.000
_cell.length_c   1.000
_cell.angle_alpha   90.00
_cell.angle_beta   90.00
_cell.angle_gamma   90.00
#
_symmetry.space_group_name_H-M   'P 1'
#
loop_
_entity.id
_entity.type
_entity.pdbx_description
1 polymer ?
#
loop_
_entity_poly.entity_id
_entity_poly.type
_entity_poly.pdbx_seq_one_letter_code
_entity_poly.pdbx_strand_id
1 'polypeptide(L)'
;MADIRQGIIETANALGMDPGVLATIISYETAGTFDPTKRGPTTKWGQHRGLIQFGEPQAKQYGVDWNDPMGSQLGPDGAIVKYFLASGWKPGMSELDAYSVVNAGGPGRYNASDTAAGGAPGTVKDKVETQFGPHRDKAYALLGGEYTPQAGGSQSGGHPQNALAGPFNIAGPSAPQQNALAQMQQPKFDWIDMRQDPAMFMTSRRNSLAMG
;
A
#
# COMPACT_ATOMS: atom_id res chain seq x y z
N MET A 1 -6.24 -18.52 -13.44
CA MET A 1 -5.21 -17.69 -12.81
C MET A 1 -5.86 -16.38 -12.44
N ALA A 2 -5.68 -15.89 -11.21
CA ALA A 2 -6.17 -14.58 -10.85
C ALA A 2 -5.49 -13.53 -11.75
N ASP A 3 -6.26 -12.61 -12.27
CA ASP A 3 -5.78 -11.52 -13.11
C ASP A 3 -5.31 -10.38 -12.18
N ILE A 4 -4.10 -9.87 -12.38
CA ILE A 4 -3.52 -8.76 -11.60
C ILE A 4 -4.43 -7.53 -11.61
N ARG A 5 -5.04 -7.24 -12.75
CA ARG A 5 -5.99 -6.13 -12.92
C ARG A 5 -7.19 -6.31 -11.98
N GLN A 6 -7.80 -7.49 -12.02
CA GLN A 6 -8.98 -7.80 -11.19
C GLN A 6 -8.62 -7.77 -9.70
N GLY A 7 -7.49 -8.36 -9.32
CA GLY A 7 -7.01 -8.33 -7.94
C GLY A 7 -6.78 -6.92 -7.40
N ILE A 8 -6.23 -6.00 -8.22
CA ILE A 8 -6.05 -4.59 -7.85
C ILE A 8 -7.41 -3.90 -7.66
N ILE A 9 -8.37 -4.14 -8.56
CA ILE A 9 -9.72 -3.57 -8.46
C ILE A 9 -10.42 -4.03 -7.18
N GLU A 10 -10.39 -5.32 -6.88
CA GLU A 10 -11.00 -5.89 -5.67
C GLU A 10 -10.36 -5.34 -4.37
N THR A 11 -9.02 -5.22 -4.36
CA THR A 11 -8.27 -4.65 -3.24
C THR A 11 -8.64 -3.18 -3.02
N ALA A 12 -8.66 -2.39 -4.09
CA ALA A 12 -9.01 -0.97 -4.04
C ALA A 12 -10.46 -0.76 -3.57
N ASN A 13 -11.40 -1.55 -4.09
CA ASN A 13 -12.80 -1.52 -3.67
C ASN A 13 -12.95 -1.83 -2.17
N ALA A 14 -12.22 -2.83 -1.66
CA ALA A 14 -12.23 -3.17 -0.23
C ALA A 14 -11.69 -2.04 0.65
N LEU A 15 -10.78 -1.22 0.11
CA LEU A 15 -10.22 -0.04 0.77
C LEU A 15 -11.07 1.23 0.60
N GLY A 16 -12.11 1.21 -0.25
CA GLY A 16 -12.80 2.42 -0.69
C GLY A 16 -11.85 3.41 -1.37
N MET A 17 -10.90 2.90 -2.13
CA MET A 17 -9.85 3.62 -2.86
C MET A 17 -10.13 3.55 -4.36
N ASP A 18 -9.73 4.58 -5.10
CA ASP A 18 -9.71 4.52 -6.56
C ASP A 18 -8.72 3.45 -7.05
N PRO A 19 -9.13 2.48 -7.88
CA PRO A 19 -8.23 1.44 -8.42
C PRO A 19 -6.99 2.00 -9.13
N GLY A 20 -7.10 3.16 -9.77
CA GLY A 20 -5.98 3.82 -10.43
C GLY A 20 -4.94 4.33 -9.45
N VAL A 21 -5.35 4.80 -8.28
CA VAL A 21 -4.41 5.19 -7.20
C VAL A 21 -3.62 3.97 -6.75
N LEU A 22 -4.29 2.85 -6.45
CA LEU A 22 -3.59 1.65 -6.03
C LEU A 22 -2.68 1.10 -7.13
N ALA A 23 -3.17 1.04 -8.38
CA ALA A 23 -2.38 0.59 -9.53
C ALA A 23 -1.15 1.48 -9.78
N THR A 24 -1.27 2.81 -9.60
CA THR A 24 -0.15 3.75 -9.71
C THR A 24 0.92 3.48 -8.66
N ILE A 25 0.53 3.30 -7.40
CA ILE A 25 1.44 2.96 -6.31
C ILE A 25 2.14 1.62 -6.60
N ILE A 26 1.39 0.58 -6.97
CA ILE A 26 1.96 -0.72 -7.34
C ILE A 26 2.92 -0.59 -8.52
N SER A 27 2.56 0.16 -9.55
CA SER A 27 3.45 0.45 -10.68
C SER A 27 4.75 1.10 -10.23
N TYR A 28 4.67 2.09 -9.33
CA TYR A 28 5.85 2.77 -8.80
C TYR A 28 6.76 1.82 -8.01
N GLU A 29 6.22 1.07 -7.07
CA GLU A 29 6.96 0.14 -6.21
C GLU A 29 7.55 -1.07 -6.98
N THR A 30 6.94 -1.44 -8.09
CA THR A 30 7.41 -2.55 -8.94
C THR A 30 8.20 -2.08 -10.17
N ALA A 31 8.55 -0.80 -10.28
CA ALA A 31 9.18 -0.21 -11.47
C ALA A 31 8.36 -0.44 -12.75
N GLY A 32 7.04 -0.46 -12.64
CA GLY A 32 6.09 -0.61 -13.74
C GLY A 32 5.89 -2.04 -14.25
N THR A 33 6.35 -3.04 -13.53
CA THR A 33 6.22 -4.45 -13.93
C THR A 33 4.95 -5.11 -13.41
N PHE A 34 4.35 -4.59 -12.35
CA PHE A 34 3.25 -5.21 -11.60
C PHE A 34 3.57 -6.65 -11.14
N ASP A 35 4.85 -6.98 -10.99
CA ASP A 35 5.30 -8.31 -10.57
C ASP A 35 5.08 -8.47 -9.05
N PRO A 36 4.20 -9.42 -8.62
CA PRO A 36 3.94 -9.65 -7.20
C PRO A 36 5.12 -10.26 -6.43
N THR A 37 6.19 -10.62 -7.15
CA THR A 37 7.43 -11.13 -6.57
C THR A 37 8.58 -10.13 -6.65
N LYS A 38 8.34 -8.90 -7.16
CA LYS A 38 9.37 -7.90 -7.37
C LYS A 38 10.24 -7.71 -6.14
N ARG A 39 11.55 -7.89 -6.31
CA ARG A 39 12.55 -7.63 -5.27
C ARG A 39 13.02 -6.18 -5.36
N GLY A 40 13.09 -5.53 -4.20
CA GLY A 40 13.58 -4.18 -4.00
C GLY A 40 14.89 -4.16 -3.20
N PRO A 41 15.20 -3.05 -2.52
CA PRO A 41 16.41 -2.94 -1.71
C PRO A 41 16.37 -3.88 -0.49
N THR A 42 17.54 -4.27 -0.02
CA THR A 42 17.70 -4.93 1.29
C THR A 42 18.01 -3.85 2.32
N THR A 43 17.20 -3.80 3.36
CA THR A 43 17.34 -2.85 4.47
C THR A 43 17.53 -3.61 5.78
N LYS A 44 17.54 -2.90 6.91
CA LYS A 44 17.49 -3.54 8.24
C LYS A 44 16.24 -4.42 8.46
N TRP A 45 15.23 -4.30 7.60
CA TRP A 45 14.00 -5.09 7.60
C TRP A 45 14.04 -6.30 6.63
N GLY A 46 15.23 -6.68 6.20
CA GLY A 46 15.42 -7.73 5.22
C GLY A 46 15.21 -7.27 3.77
N GLN A 47 15.01 -8.21 2.88
CA GLN A 47 14.72 -7.95 1.48
C GLN A 47 13.29 -7.42 1.33
N HIS A 48 13.15 -6.20 0.81
CA HIS A 48 11.85 -5.70 0.41
C HIS A 48 11.34 -6.45 -0.82
N ARG A 49 10.06 -6.80 -0.84
CA ARG A 49 9.50 -7.62 -1.91
C ARG A 49 8.00 -7.40 -2.09
N GLY A 50 7.52 -7.64 -3.33
CA GLY A 50 6.09 -7.66 -3.66
C GLY A 50 5.56 -6.35 -4.20
N LEU A 51 4.23 -6.28 -4.31
CA LEU A 51 3.50 -5.21 -4.99
C LEU A 51 3.65 -3.84 -4.34
N ILE A 52 3.82 -3.79 -3.03
CA ILE A 52 4.06 -2.53 -2.28
C ILE A 52 5.36 -2.58 -1.47
N GLN A 53 6.29 -3.45 -1.86
CA GLN A 53 7.61 -3.59 -1.27
C GLN A 53 7.58 -3.85 0.24
N PHE A 54 6.85 -4.90 0.65
CA PHE A 54 6.84 -5.35 2.05
C PHE A 54 8.24 -5.73 2.51
N GLY A 55 8.67 -5.23 3.67
CA GLY A 55 9.79 -5.81 4.42
C GLY A 55 9.41 -7.18 5.01
N GLU A 56 10.38 -8.02 5.35
CA GLU A 56 10.13 -9.38 5.87
C GLU A 56 9.20 -9.43 7.09
N PRO A 57 9.34 -8.56 8.11
CA PRO A 57 8.40 -8.55 9.24
C PRO A 57 6.98 -8.19 8.84
N GLN A 58 6.81 -7.23 7.91
CA GLN A 58 5.50 -6.81 7.42
C GLN A 58 4.85 -7.93 6.61
N ALA A 59 5.59 -8.56 5.68
CA ALA A 59 5.09 -9.68 4.91
C ALA A 59 4.57 -10.80 5.81
N LYS A 60 5.32 -11.17 6.85
CA LYS A 60 4.92 -12.17 7.84
C LYS A 60 3.69 -11.72 8.64
N GLN A 61 3.66 -10.47 9.10
CA GLN A 61 2.57 -9.92 9.92
C GLN A 61 1.24 -9.90 9.18
N TYR A 62 1.25 -9.51 7.90
CA TYR A 62 0.03 -9.36 7.10
C TYR A 62 -0.30 -10.62 6.29
N GLY A 63 0.51 -11.69 6.38
CA GLY A 63 0.21 -12.98 5.81
C GLY A 63 0.52 -13.10 4.31
N VAL A 64 1.61 -12.46 3.85
CA VAL A 64 2.08 -12.68 2.48
C VAL A 64 2.64 -14.09 2.36
N ASP A 65 2.07 -14.89 1.47
CA ASP A 65 2.57 -16.21 1.08
C ASP A 65 3.34 -16.09 -0.25
N TRP A 66 4.64 -16.35 -0.19
CA TRP A 66 5.49 -16.30 -1.39
C TRP A 66 5.33 -17.49 -2.32
N ASN A 67 4.53 -18.49 -1.97
CA ASN A 67 4.09 -19.57 -2.87
C ASN A 67 2.85 -19.18 -3.66
N ASP A 68 2.04 -18.25 -3.12
CA ASP A 68 0.94 -17.58 -3.81
C ASP A 68 1.07 -16.05 -3.66
N PRO A 69 2.08 -15.43 -4.28
CA PRO A 69 2.42 -14.03 -4.02
C PRO A 69 1.35 -13.06 -4.51
N MET A 70 0.56 -13.40 -5.52
CA MET A 70 -0.50 -12.54 -6.00
C MET A 70 -1.77 -12.68 -5.16
N GLY A 71 -2.24 -13.90 -4.92
CA GLY A 71 -3.48 -14.14 -4.16
C GLY A 71 -3.36 -13.73 -2.70
N SER A 72 -2.18 -13.87 -2.09
CA SER A 72 -1.98 -13.44 -0.70
C SER A 72 -1.83 -11.93 -0.52
N GLN A 73 -1.41 -11.19 -1.54
CA GLN A 73 -1.26 -9.73 -1.46
C GLN A 73 -2.54 -8.98 -1.84
N LEU A 74 -3.29 -9.48 -2.82
CA LEU A 74 -4.45 -8.82 -3.42
C LEU A 74 -5.78 -9.41 -2.93
N GLY A 75 -6.88 -8.76 -3.31
CA GLY A 75 -8.23 -9.13 -2.90
C GLY A 75 -8.66 -8.52 -1.57
N PRO A 76 -9.93 -8.70 -1.17
CA PRO A 76 -10.51 -8.06 0.01
C PRO A 76 -9.86 -8.51 1.33
N ASP A 77 -9.34 -9.73 1.38
CA ASP A 77 -8.64 -10.29 2.54
C ASP A 77 -7.12 -10.30 2.38
N GLY A 78 -6.60 -9.65 1.33
CA GLY A 78 -5.19 -9.59 0.99
C GLY A 78 -4.33 -8.80 1.99
N ALA A 79 -3.02 -9.05 1.95
CA ALA A 79 -2.06 -8.39 2.82
C ALA A 79 -2.06 -6.87 2.65
N ILE A 80 -2.30 -6.37 1.43
CA ILE A 80 -2.36 -4.93 1.15
C ILE A 80 -3.52 -4.29 1.89
N VAL A 81 -4.73 -4.87 1.85
CA VAL A 81 -5.89 -4.35 2.61
C VAL A 81 -5.58 -4.29 4.09
N LYS A 82 -5.08 -5.38 4.67
CA LYS A 82 -4.73 -5.47 6.10
C LYS A 82 -3.70 -4.41 6.48
N TYR A 83 -2.68 -4.22 5.66
CA TYR A 83 -1.64 -3.22 5.89
C TYR A 83 -2.19 -1.80 5.86
N PHE A 84 -2.97 -1.43 4.85
CA PHE A 84 -3.55 -0.10 4.72
C PHE A 84 -4.46 0.25 5.91
N LEU A 85 -5.36 -0.67 6.28
CA LEU A 85 -6.28 -0.46 7.41
C LEU A 85 -5.53 -0.33 8.73
N ALA A 86 -4.55 -1.20 8.99
CA ALA A 86 -3.71 -1.14 10.19
C ALA A 86 -2.86 0.14 10.25
N SER A 87 -2.49 0.70 9.10
CA SER A 87 -1.73 1.95 8.99
C SER A 87 -2.59 3.22 9.07
N GLY A 88 -3.91 3.09 9.27
CA GLY A 88 -4.82 4.22 9.47
C GLY A 88 -5.45 4.78 8.19
N TRP A 89 -5.40 4.05 7.08
CA TRP A 89 -6.14 4.38 5.86
C TRP A 89 -7.65 4.44 6.12
N LYS A 90 -8.31 5.39 5.50
CA LYS A 90 -9.78 5.52 5.48
C LYS A 90 -10.26 5.87 4.07
N PRO A 91 -11.46 5.40 3.67
CA PRO A 91 -12.07 5.80 2.40
C PRO A 91 -12.11 7.33 2.23
N GLY A 92 -11.83 7.80 1.02
CA GLY A 92 -11.83 9.22 0.70
C GLY A 92 -10.51 9.96 0.98
N MET A 93 -9.51 9.30 1.52
CA MET A 93 -8.15 9.85 1.59
C MET A 93 -7.53 10.00 0.19
N SER A 94 -6.57 10.94 0.06
CA SER A 94 -5.94 11.28 -1.21
C SER A 94 -4.90 10.24 -1.68
N GLU A 95 -4.49 10.33 -2.95
CA GLU A 95 -3.34 9.56 -3.49
C GLU A 95 -2.07 9.82 -2.67
N LEU A 96 -1.88 11.05 -2.22
CA LEU A 96 -0.74 11.43 -1.38
C LEU A 96 -0.79 10.74 -0.01
N ASP A 97 -1.98 10.61 0.60
CA ASP A 97 -2.17 9.82 1.82
C ASP A 97 -1.92 8.35 1.59
N ALA A 98 -2.43 7.80 0.48
CA ALA A 98 -2.23 6.40 0.13
C ALA A 98 -0.74 6.07 -0.03
N TYR A 99 0.01 6.91 -0.73
CA TYR A 99 1.45 6.71 -0.87
C TYR A 99 2.20 6.98 0.44
N SER A 100 1.74 7.91 1.26
CA SER A 100 2.27 8.12 2.61
C SER A 100 2.12 6.88 3.50
N VAL A 101 1.03 6.13 3.36
CA VAL A 101 0.86 4.82 4.03
C VAL A 101 1.97 3.86 3.60
N VAL A 102 2.20 3.69 2.30
CA VAL A 102 3.18 2.74 1.77
C VAL A 102 4.61 3.15 2.12
N ASN A 103 4.98 4.40 1.85
CA ASN A 103 6.36 4.89 1.99
C ASN A 103 6.74 5.20 3.44
N ALA A 104 5.80 5.73 4.24
CA ALA A 104 6.05 6.25 5.58
C ALA A 104 5.23 5.57 6.70
N GLY A 105 4.40 4.56 6.37
CA GLY A 105 3.65 3.75 7.34
C GLY A 105 2.43 4.45 7.96
N GLY A 106 1.92 5.51 7.35
CA GLY A 106 0.69 6.18 7.78
C GLY A 106 0.36 7.40 6.94
N PRO A 107 -0.91 7.82 6.87
CA PRO A 107 -1.32 9.01 6.12
C PRO A 107 -0.76 10.30 6.74
N GLY A 108 -0.68 11.37 5.94
CA GLY A 108 -0.27 12.70 6.41
C GLY A 108 1.24 12.90 6.58
N ARG A 109 2.08 11.92 6.29
CA ARG A 109 3.53 11.96 6.49
C ARG A 109 4.28 12.42 5.23
N TYR A 110 3.84 13.51 4.63
CA TYR A 110 4.24 13.93 3.29
C TYR A 110 5.71 14.35 3.16
N ASN A 111 6.32 14.81 4.25
CA ASN A 111 7.73 15.21 4.29
C ASN A 111 8.68 14.06 4.64
N ALA A 112 8.16 12.86 4.90
CA ALA A 112 9.00 11.69 5.15
C ALA A 112 9.78 11.30 3.88
N SER A 113 11.02 10.79 4.05
CA SER A 113 11.86 10.29 2.97
C SER A 113 12.52 9.00 3.39
N ASP A 114 12.58 8.03 2.49
CA ASP A 114 13.27 6.76 2.66
C ASP A 114 14.60 6.69 1.88
N THR A 115 15.06 7.81 1.34
CA THR A 115 16.30 7.90 0.56
C THR A 115 17.50 7.33 1.33
N ALA A 116 17.62 7.62 2.62
CA ALA A 116 18.68 7.09 3.47
C ALA A 116 18.59 5.56 3.68
N ALA A 117 17.43 4.97 3.46
CA ALA A 117 17.20 3.52 3.52
C ALA A 117 17.28 2.83 2.14
N GLY A 118 17.76 3.54 1.11
CA GLY A 118 17.90 3.00 -0.24
C GLY A 118 16.68 3.18 -1.13
N GLY A 119 15.69 3.95 -0.70
CA GLY A 119 14.55 4.35 -1.52
C GLY A 119 14.90 5.41 -2.56
N ALA A 120 13.96 5.68 -3.47
CA ALA A 120 14.12 6.72 -4.48
C ALA A 120 14.28 8.11 -3.83
N PRO A 121 15.03 9.04 -4.46
CA PRO A 121 15.21 10.39 -3.94
C PRO A 121 13.89 11.15 -3.78
N GLY A 122 13.84 12.02 -2.77
CA GLY A 122 12.72 12.91 -2.50
C GLY A 122 11.85 12.47 -1.32
N THR A 123 10.99 13.37 -0.90
CA THR A 123 9.94 13.12 0.08
C THR A 123 8.76 12.36 -0.53
N VAL A 124 7.84 11.88 0.29
CA VAL A 124 6.56 11.31 -0.17
C VAL A 124 5.88 12.27 -1.15
N LYS A 125 5.79 13.57 -0.81
CA LYS A 125 5.19 14.59 -1.66
C LYS A 125 5.95 14.74 -2.98
N ASP A 126 7.27 14.89 -2.94
CA ASP A 126 8.09 15.04 -4.16
C ASP A 126 7.90 13.86 -5.11
N LYS A 127 7.87 12.63 -4.60
CA LYS A 127 7.68 11.42 -5.40
C LYS A 127 6.31 11.41 -6.10
N VAL A 128 5.24 11.74 -5.40
CA VAL A 128 3.88 11.79 -5.98
C VAL A 128 3.77 12.88 -7.03
N GLU A 129 4.33 14.06 -6.76
CA GLU A 129 4.22 15.22 -7.66
C GLU A 129 5.12 15.08 -8.91
N THR A 130 6.30 14.48 -8.77
CA THR A 130 7.30 14.53 -9.85
C THR A 130 7.62 13.18 -10.50
N GLN A 131 7.36 12.05 -9.81
CA GLN A 131 7.76 10.73 -10.28
C GLN A 131 6.58 9.83 -10.67
N PHE A 132 5.36 10.10 -10.19
CA PHE A 132 4.19 9.24 -10.46
C PHE A 132 3.63 9.35 -11.87
N GLY A 133 3.91 10.42 -12.64
CA GLY A 133 3.36 10.62 -13.97
C GLY A 133 3.41 9.37 -14.86
N PRO A 134 4.60 8.83 -15.19
CA PRO A 134 4.72 7.62 -16.02
C PRO A 134 4.06 6.36 -15.42
N HIS A 135 3.89 6.32 -14.11
CA HIS A 135 3.25 5.19 -13.41
C HIS A 135 1.73 5.27 -13.46
N ARG A 136 1.16 6.47 -13.49
CA ARG A 136 -0.28 6.69 -13.78
C ARG A 136 -0.63 6.22 -15.19
N ASP A 137 0.23 6.51 -16.19
CA ASP A 137 0.03 6.03 -17.55
C ASP A 137 0.01 4.50 -17.63
N LYS A 138 0.92 3.83 -16.90
CA LYS A 138 0.94 2.36 -16.81
C LYS A 138 -0.27 1.79 -16.09
N ALA A 139 -0.71 2.45 -15.02
CA ALA A 139 -1.92 2.07 -14.30
C ALA A 139 -3.16 2.18 -15.20
N TYR A 140 -3.27 3.28 -15.95
CA TYR A 140 -4.32 3.48 -16.94
C TYR A 140 -4.33 2.37 -18.01
N ALA A 141 -3.18 2.06 -18.57
CA ALA A 141 -3.04 0.99 -19.57
C ALA A 141 -3.44 -0.38 -19.00
N LEU A 142 -3.04 -0.70 -17.75
CA LEU A 142 -3.41 -1.95 -17.09
C LEU A 142 -4.92 -2.05 -16.85
N LEU A 143 -5.54 -0.96 -16.41
CA LEU A 143 -6.97 -0.94 -16.07
C LEU A 143 -7.91 -0.86 -17.29
N GLY A 144 -7.35 -0.74 -18.49
CA GLY A 144 -8.13 -0.79 -19.74
C GLY A 144 -8.69 0.54 -20.21
N GLY A 145 -8.08 1.65 -19.85
CA GLY A 145 -8.43 2.98 -20.37
C GLY A 145 -9.68 3.63 -19.75
N GLU A 146 -10.36 2.97 -18.84
CA GLU A 146 -11.52 3.52 -18.12
C GLU A 146 -11.15 4.43 -16.96
N TYR A 147 -9.86 4.47 -16.61
CA TYR A 147 -9.34 5.33 -15.56
C TYR A 147 -8.80 6.63 -16.14
N THR A 148 -9.43 7.75 -15.80
CA THR A 148 -8.89 9.09 -16.08
C THR A 148 -8.05 9.51 -14.87
N PRO A 149 -6.71 9.65 -15.02
CA PRO A 149 -5.86 10.15 -13.94
C PRO A 149 -6.36 11.54 -13.52
N GLN A 150 -6.75 11.69 -12.27
CA GLN A 150 -7.03 13.02 -11.74
C GLN A 150 -5.70 13.76 -11.65
N ALA A 151 -5.45 14.67 -12.59
CA ALA A 151 -4.29 15.54 -12.59
C ALA A 151 -4.22 16.22 -11.21
N GLY A 152 -3.07 16.08 -10.52
CA GLY A 152 -2.84 16.63 -9.19
C GLY A 152 -3.15 18.11 -9.13
N GLY A 153 -4.33 18.43 -8.68
CA GLY A 153 -4.81 19.77 -8.38
C GLY A 153 -5.35 19.76 -6.98
N SER A 154 -4.82 20.62 -6.14
CA SER A 154 -5.45 21.01 -4.88
C SER A 154 -6.92 21.35 -5.12
N GLN A 155 -7.84 20.46 -4.77
CA GLN A 155 -9.24 20.79 -4.70
C GLN A 155 -9.82 20.31 -3.38
N SER A 156 -10.09 21.29 -2.54
CA SER A 156 -11.10 21.23 -1.52
C SER A 156 -12.47 20.94 -2.17
N GLY A 157 -13.13 19.85 -1.74
CA GLY A 157 -14.56 19.72 -1.76
C GLY A 157 -15.24 19.68 -3.13
N GLY A 158 -15.54 18.48 -3.61
CA GLY A 158 -16.46 18.29 -4.72
C GLY A 158 -16.34 16.91 -5.31
N HIS A 159 -17.11 15.97 -4.81
CA HIS A 159 -17.33 14.68 -5.47
C HIS A 159 -18.06 14.92 -6.80
N PRO A 160 -17.54 14.50 -7.95
CA PRO A 160 -18.41 14.19 -9.06
C PRO A 160 -18.99 12.80 -8.82
N GLN A 161 -20.13 12.73 -8.18
CA GLN A 161 -21.05 11.59 -8.34
C GLN A 161 -21.46 11.59 -9.81
N ASN A 162 -21.22 10.47 -10.49
CA ASN A 162 -21.63 10.11 -11.85
C ASN A 162 -20.55 10.16 -12.93
N ALA A 163 -19.76 9.08 -13.00
CA ALA A 163 -19.20 8.61 -14.26
C ALA A 163 -18.92 7.10 -14.26
N LEU A 164 -19.67 6.28 -13.53
CA LEU A 164 -19.69 4.82 -13.71
C LEU A 164 -21.12 4.31 -13.61
N ALA A 165 -22.00 4.80 -14.47
CA ALA A 165 -23.28 4.16 -14.79
C ALA A 165 -23.07 3.18 -15.95
N GLY A 166 -22.24 2.16 -15.76
CA GLY A 166 -22.21 0.93 -16.54
C GLY A 166 -22.89 -0.18 -15.72
N PRO A 167 -23.29 -1.32 -16.31
CA PRO A 167 -24.20 -2.30 -15.72
C PRO A 167 -23.62 -3.17 -14.60
N PHE A 168 -22.64 -2.68 -13.84
CA PHE A 168 -22.11 -3.36 -12.66
C PHE A 168 -22.70 -2.75 -11.40
N ASN A 169 -23.95 -3.12 -11.12
CA ASN A 169 -24.56 -2.93 -9.83
C ASN A 169 -23.97 -3.97 -8.86
N ILE A 170 -22.78 -3.74 -8.33
CA ILE A 170 -22.24 -4.53 -7.24
C ILE A 170 -22.69 -3.82 -5.96
N ALA A 171 -23.69 -4.41 -5.30
CA ALA A 171 -24.06 -4.02 -3.95
C ALA A 171 -22.81 -4.01 -3.09
N GLY A 172 -22.50 -2.88 -2.46
CA GLY A 172 -21.37 -2.75 -1.54
C GLY A 172 -21.47 -3.79 -0.40
N PRO A 173 -20.35 -4.19 0.21
CA PRO A 173 -20.36 -5.17 1.28
C PRO A 173 -21.29 -4.70 2.40
N SER A 174 -22.20 -5.58 2.78
CA SER A 174 -23.16 -5.35 3.87
C SER A 174 -22.43 -5.15 5.20
N ALA A 175 -22.98 -4.28 6.02
CA ALA A 175 -22.47 -3.80 7.33
C ALA A 175 -21.83 -4.82 8.32
N PRO A 176 -22.03 -6.15 8.25
CA PRO A 176 -21.39 -7.09 9.17
C PRO A 176 -19.85 -7.24 8.98
N GLN A 177 -19.31 -6.97 7.78
CA GLN A 177 -17.87 -7.15 7.55
C GLN A 177 -17.01 -6.01 8.12
N GLN A 178 -17.58 -4.81 8.31
CA GLN A 178 -16.85 -3.69 8.93
C GLN A 178 -16.61 -3.89 10.43
N ASN A 179 -17.47 -4.64 11.11
CA ASN A 179 -17.35 -4.89 12.56
C ASN A 179 -16.32 -5.98 12.91
N ALA A 180 -16.02 -6.91 12.01
CA ALA A 180 -15.02 -7.96 12.28
C ALA A 180 -13.58 -7.42 12.22
N LEU A 181 -13.33 -6.41 11.38
CA LEU A 181 -12.01 -5.76 11.26
C LEU A 181 -11.74 -4.76 12.41
N ALA A 182 -12.78 -4.18 13.01
CA ALA A 182 -12.65 -3.24 14.13
C ALA A 182 -12.23 -3.91 15.45
N GLN A 183 -12.31 -5.23 15.57
CA GLN A 183 -11.97 -5.96 16.79
C GLN A 183 -10.55 -6.53 16.82
N MET A 184 -9.79 -6.41 15.76
CA MET A 184 -8.36 -6.72 15.80
C MET A 184 -7.63 -5.57 16.50
N GLN A 185 -7.48 -5.66 17.83
CA GLN A 185 -6.55 -4.81 18.57
C GLN A 185 -5.13 -5.14 18.13
N GLN A 186 -4.66 -4.39 17.13
CA GLN A 186 -3.29 -4.47 16.63
C GLN A 186 -2.36 -3.72 17.59
N PRO A 187 -1.19 -4.24 17.93
CA PRO A 187 -0.19 -3.45 18.62
C PRO A 187 0.16 -2.24 17.75
N LYS A 188 0.12 -1.04 18.33
CA LYS A 188 0.54 0.20 17.65
C LYS A 188 2.04 0.11 17.40
N PHE A 189 2.44 -0.34 16.21
CA PHE A 189 3.81 -0.23 15.75
C PHE A 189 3.99 1.15 15.13
N ASP A 190 4.84 1.96 15.72
CA ASP A 190 5.23 3.24 15.14
C ASP A 190 6.35 3.02 14.11
N TRP A 191 5.96 2.91 12.84
CA TRP A 191 6.86 2.59 11.73
C TRP A 191 7.89 3.69 11.45
N ILE A 192 7.66 4.93 11.90
CA ILE A 192 8.65 6.02 11.77
C ILE A 192 9.84 5.76 12.68
N ASP A 193 9.62 5.38 13.93
CA ASP A 193 10.71 5.05 14.85
C ASP A 193 11.50 3.84 14.35
N MET A 194 10.83 2.88 13.74
CA MET A 194 11.49 1.70 13.17
C MET A 194 12.36 2.01 11.93
N ARG A 195 12.08 3.06 11.16
CA ARG A 195 12.92 3.47 10.02
C ARG A 195 14.04 4.44 10.43
N GLN A 196 13.94 5.15 11.56
CA GLN A 196 14.86 6.19 11.97
C GLN A 196 15.75 5.86 13.19
N ASP A 197 15.40 4.84 14.01
CA ASP A 197 16.18 4.51 15.21
C ASP A 197 16.92 3.16 15.11
N PRO A 198 18.27 3.19 14.95
CA PRO A 198 19.09 1.98 14.94
C PRO A 198 19.24 1.30 16.31
N ALA A 199 18.87 1.96 17.41
CA ALA A 199 19.21 1.52 18.77
C ALA A 199 18.23 0.50 19.38
N MET A 200 16.98 0.42 18.88
CA MET A 200 15.96 -0.49 19.45
C MET A 200 16.20 -1.98 19.16
N PHE A 201 17.11 -2.32 18.23
CA PHE A 201 17.38 -3.73 17.85
C PHE A 201 18.36 -4.45 18.78
N MET A 202 19.09 -3.75 19.64
CA MET A 202 20.12 -4.38 20.49
C MET A 202 19.57 -5.04 21.76
N THR A 203 18.36 -4.74 22.18
CA THR A 203 17.80 -5.26 23.45
C THR A 203 17.14 -6.62 23.36
N SER A 204 16.69 -7.05 22.18
CA SER A 204 16.02 -8.35 22.01
C SER A 204 16.97 -9.55 21.97
N ARG A 205 18.26 -9.35 21.71
CA ARG A 205 19.25 -10.47 21.67
C ARG A 205 19.90 -10.80 23.02
N ARG A 206 19.73 -9.97 24.07
CA ARG A 206 20.35 -10.23 25.37
C ARG A 206 19.55 -11.16 26.30
N ASN A 207 18.26 -11.37 26.05
CA ASN A 207 17.44 -12.22 26.92
C ASN A 207 17.38 -13.70 26.52
N SER A 208 18.06 -14.11 25.42
CA SER A 208 18.04 -15.49 24.98
C SER A 208 19.27 -16.32 25.40
N LEU A 209 20.20 -15.73 26.16
CA LEU A 209 21.44 -16.38 26.61
C LEU A 209 21.60 -16.51 28.13
N ALA A 210 20.52 -16.30 28.90
CA ALA A 210 20.53 -16.38 30.36
C ALA A 210 19.58 -17.45 30.91
N MET A 211 19.41 -18.57 30.24
CA MET A 211 18.87 -19.81 30.82
C MET A 211 19.54 -21.00 30.08
N GLY A 212 20.67 -21.39 30.59
CA GLY A 212 21.38 -22.62 30.28
C GLY A 212 22.30 -22.92 31.45
#